data_2077cd35d90def2fc97c8365732721d8
#
_entry.id   2077cd35d90def2fc97c8365732721d8
#
_cell.length_a   1.000
_cell.length_b   1.000
_cell.length_c   1.000
_cell.angle_alpha   90.00
_cell.angle_beta   90.00
_cell.angle_gamma   90.00
#
_symmetry.space_group_name_H-M   'P 1'
#
loop_
_entity.id
_entity.type
_entity.pdbx_description
1 polymer ?
#
loop_
_entity_poly.entity_id
_entity_poly.type
_entity_poly.pdbx_seq_one_letter_code
_entity_poly.pdbx_strand_id
1 'polypeptide(L)'
;TTFYPERNFTDINETNYILEKLSAAEDIRFSDHSVHPEYINKTVADIAKMKGMTEAQALSMLSEESYLLSQESGSPVAIEQVVAKGMVDQDIRELLNWPFANVCSDGGLECGHPRGCGTFSKVLSDYQGEEGLGNIERIIHKMTGLSAHTVGIENRGLIAAGNYADFILIDLEKIKDNATFTNPKRLSDGIHSVWINGERVLEDGEFTNARPGKLL
;
A
#
# COMPACT_ATOMS: atom_id res chain seq x y z
N THR A 1 1.59 8.84 -10.62
CA THR A 1 1.49 10.26 -11.04
C THR A 1 0.04 10.64 -11.22
N THR A 2 -0.42 11.62 -10.45
CA THR A 2 -1.78 12.15 -10.51
C THR A 2 -2.01 12.95 -11.80
N PHE A 3 -0.91 13.38 -12.44
CA PHE A 3 -0.95 14.13 -13.68
C PHE A 3 -0.43 13.30 -14.85
N TYR A 4 -1.20 13.27 -15.93
CA TYR A 4 -0.73 12.79 -17.23
C TYR A 4 0.19 13.85 -17.85
N PRO A 5 1.14 13.50 -18.75
CA PRO A 5 2.06 14.46 -19.40
C PRO A 5 1.36 15.63 -20.09
N GLU A 6 0.10 15.47 -20.45
CA GLU A 6 -0.73 16.47 -21.17
C GLU A 6 -1.49 17.42 -20.22
N ARG A 7 -1.48 17.15 -18.88
CA ARG A 7 -2.17 18.01 -17.92
C ARG A 7 -1.28 19.17 -17.48
N ASN A 8 -1.87 20.33 -17.46
CA ASN A 8 -1.22 21.55 -16.99
C ASN A 8 -1.41 21.71 -15.48
N PHE A 9 -0.38 21.36 -14.68
CA PHE A 9 -0.47 21.50 -13.20
C PHE A 9 -0.52 22.95 -12.73
N THR A 10 -0.27 23.92 -13.60
CA THR A 10 -0.44 25.35 -13.28
C THR A 10 -1.87 25.82 -13.53
N ASP A 11 -2.73 25.00 -14.15
CA ASP A 11 -4.15 25.31 -14.30
C ASP A 11 -4.89 25.03 -12.99
N ILE A 12 -5.32 26.09 -12.34
CA ILE A 12 -6.05 26.04 -11.08
C ILE A 12 -7.39 25.27 -11.19
N ASN A 13 -7.98 25.20 -12.38
CA ASN A 13 -9.20 24.42 -12.60
C ASN A 13 -8.92 22.91 -12.54
N GLU A 14 -7.78 22.47 -13.09
CA GLU A 14 -7.33 21.08 -13.01
C GLU A 14 -7.04 20.67 -11.56
N THR A 15 -6.36 21.52 -10.79
CA THR A 15 -6.09 21.24 -9.38
C THR A 15 -7.35 21.26 -8.52
N ASN A 16 -8.28 22.16 -8.77
CA ASN A 16 -9.60 22.14 -8.11
C ASN A 16 -10.36 20.84 -8.45
N TYR A 17 -10.37 20.42 -9.72
CA TYR A 17 -11.01 19.17 -10.11
C TYR A 17 -10.43 17.95 -9.37
N ILE A 18 -9.11 17.89 -9.22
CA ILE A 18 -8.43 16.82 -8.48
C ILE A 18 -8.91 16.80 -7.02
N LEU A 19 -8.90 17.96 -6.37
CA LEU A 19 -9.27 18.08 -4.95
C LEU A 19 -10.76 17.80 -4.69
N GLU A 20 -11.63 18.12 -5.65
CA GLU A 20 -13.07 17.89 -5.52
C GLU A 20 -13.49 16.45 -5.91
N LYS A 21 -12.82 15.83 -6.87
CA LYS A 21 -13.29 14.60 -7.51
C LYS A 21 -12.43 13.37 -7.22
N LEU A 22 -11.15 13.53 -6.90
CA LEU A 22 -10.24 12.41 -6.74
C LEU A 22 -9.82 12.22 -5.28
N SER A 23 -9.34 13.25 -4.62
CA SER A 23 -8.93 13.19 -3.22
C SER A 23 -8.85 14.58 -2.62
N ALA A 24 -9.49 14.80 -1.48
CA ALA A 24 -9.46 16.08 -0.77
C ALA A 24 -8.03 16.44 -0.32
N ALA A 25 -7.75 17.73 -0.17
CA ALA A 25 -6.42 18.20 0.23
C ALA A 25 -5.93 17.64 1.57
N GLU A 26 -6.85 17.39 2.51
CA GLU A 26 -6.61 16.76 3.81
C GLU A 26 -6.28 15.26 3.71
N ASP A 27 -6.68 14.64 2.63
CA ASP A 27 -6.47 13.20 2.36
C ASP A 27 -5.22 12.92 1.50
N ILE A 28 -4.54 13.95 0.96
CA ILE A 28 -3.29 13.84 0.22
C ILE A 28 -2.13 14.17 1.16
N ARG A 29 -1.41 13.15 1.60
CA ARG A 29 -0.32 13.26 2.60
C ARG A 29 1.02 12.89 1.99
N PHE A 30 2.05 13.66 2.29
CA PHE A 30 3.43 13.34 1.90
C PHE A 30 4.02 12.30 2.84
N SER A 31 4.40 11.15 2.33
CA SER A 31 5.12 10.10 3.07
C SER A 31 6.63 10.25 2.94
N ASP A 32 7.10 10.91 1.88
CA ASP A 32 8.50 11.27 1.67
C ASP A 32 8.60 12.52 0.79
N HIS A 33 9.67 13.32 0.96
CA HIS A 33 9.98 14.47 0.12
C HIS A 33 11.48 14.78 0.19
N SER A 34 12.18 14.58 -0.90
CA SER A 34 13.65 14.68 -0.94
C SER A 34 14.20 16.11 -0.78
N VAL A 35 13.42 17.12 -1.16
CA VAL A 35 13.82 18.53 -1.10
C VAL A 35 13.25 19.25 0.11
N HIS A 36 12.02 18.91 0.51
CA HIS A 36 11.29 19.53 1.61
C HIS A 36 10.97 18.50 2.73
N PRO A 37 11.96 18.10 3.54
CA PRO A 37 11.71 17.16 4.63
C PRO A 37 10.66 17.65 5.63
N GLU A 38 10.46 18.98 5.72
CA GLU A 38 9.41 19.58 6.55
C GLU A 38 7.98 19.28 6.09
N TYR A 39 7.80 18.80 4.84
CA TYR A 39 6.50 18.38 4.31
C TYR A 39 6.16 16.92 4.66
N ILE A 40 7.14 16.13 5.10
CA ILE A 40 6.89 14.75 5.50
C ILE A 40 5.83 14.70 6.62
N ASN A 41 4.83 13.83 6.45
CA ASN A 41 3.64 13.71 7.28
C ASN A 41 2.66 14.90 7.24
N LYS A 42 2.87 15.89 6.38
CA LYS A 42 1.92 16.98 6.11
C LYS A 42 0.97 16.61 4.98
N THR A 43 -0.23 17.16 5.06
CA THR A 43 -1.19 17.10 3.95
C THR A 43 -1.06 18.32 3.03
N VAL A 44 -1.65 18.28 1.84
CA VAL A 44 -1.76 19.45 0.98
C VAL A 44 -2.46 20.60 1.69
N ALA A 45 -3.50 20.31 2.50
CA ALA A 45 -4.19 21.31 3.33
C ALA A 45 -3.26 21.93 4.38
N ASP A 46 -2.42 21.14 5.06
CA ASP A 46 -1.43 21.64 6.01
C ASP A 46 -0.42 22.59 5.34
N ILE A 47 0.08 22.19 4.16
CA ILE A 47 1.06 22.99 3.41
C ILE A 47 0.43 24.28 2.90
N ALA A 48 -0.82 24.23 2.39
CA ALA A 48 -1.57 25.41 1.99
C ALA A 48 -1.67 26.42 3.13
N LYS A 49 -2.03 25.95 4.33
CA LYS A 49 -2.10 26.77 5.53
C LYS A 49 -0.73 27.34 5.94
N MET A 50 0.32 26.55 5.89
CA MET A 50 1.71 26.98 6.18
C MET A 50 2.18 28.09 5.24
N LYS A 51 1.77 28.02 3.97
CA LYS A 51 2.18 28.98 2.91
C LYS A 51 1.20 30.16 2.75
N GLY A 52 0.05 30.15 3.43
CA GLY A 52 -0.96 31.21 3.33
C GLY A 52 -1.65 31.28 1.95
N MET A 53 -1.86 30.13 1.29
CA MET A 53 -2.46 30.02 -0.03
C MET A 53 -3.66 29.06 -0.02
N THR A 54 -4.41 28.99 -1.13
CA THR A 54 -5.50 28.01 -1.26
C THR A 54 -4.93 26.60 -1.48
N GLU A 55 -5.71 25.56 -1.17
CA GLU A 55 -5.33 24.16 -1.37
C GLU A 55 -5.00 23.84 -2.83
N ALA A 56 -5.77 24.40 -3.77
CA ALA A 56 -5.51 24.24 -5.19
C ALA A 56 -4.19 24.91 -5.61
N GLN A 57 -3.87 26.10 -5.07
CA GLN A 57 -2.58 26.75 -5.31
C GLN A 57 -1.42 25.93 -4.71
N ALA A 58 -1.60 25.37 -3.52
CA ALA A 58 -0.59 24.51 -2.91
C ALA A 58 -0.33 23.24 -3.74
N LEU A 59 -1.39 22.57 -4.19
CA LEU A 59 -1.26 21.39 -5.05
C LEU A 59 -0.57 21.74 -6.38
N SER A 60 -0.95 22.87 -7.00
CA SER A 60 -0.30 23.34 -8.22
C SER A 60 1.20 23.60 -8.02
N MET A 61 1.55 24.37 -6.98
CA MET A 61 2.94 24.69 -6.63
C MET A 61 3.78 23.43 -6.40
N LEU A 62 3.28 22.47 -5.60
CA LEU A 62 3.98 21.22 -5.28
C LEU A 62 4.20 20.37 -6.53
N SER A 63 3.18 20.26 -7.40
CA SER A 63 3.26 19.48 -8.62
C SER A 63 4.23 20.10 -9.64
N GLU A 64 4.24 21.43 -9.78
CA GLU A 64 5.16 22.13 -10.65
C GLU A 64 6.61 21.97 -10.15
N GLU A 65 6.86 22.16 -8.85
CA GLU A 65 8.17 21.98 -8.24
C GLU A 65 8.72 20.58 -8.47
N SER A 66 7.93 19.56 -8.19
CA SER A 66 8.30 18.16 -8.42
C SER A 66 8.62 17.88 -9.89
N TYR A 67 7.83 18.42 -10.79
CA TYR A 67 8.07 18.27 -12.23
C TYR A 67 9.40 18.89 -12.64
N LEU A 68 9.68 20.15 -12.24
CA LEU A 68 10.92 20.85 -12.58
C LEU A 68 12.14 20.12 -12.00
N LEU A 69 12.11 19.72 -10.74
CA LEU A 69 13.18 18.98 -10.09
C LEU A 69 13.44 17.62 -10.75
N SER A 70 12.39 16.94 -11.20
CA SER A 70 12.54 15.67 -11.93
C SER A 70 13.24 15.85 -13.28
N GLN A 71 12.98 16.96 -13.97
CA GLN A 71 13.66 17.29 -15.23
C GLN A 71 15.14 17.63 -15.02
N GLU A 72 15.45 18.40 -13.97
CA GLU A 72 16.82 18.78 -13.64
C GLU A 72 17.68 17.61 -13.17
N SER A 73 17.12 16.72 -12.37
CA SER A 73 17.85 15.57 -11.80
C SER A 73 18.17 14.50 -12.84
N GLY A 74 17.39 14.42 -13.92
CA GLY A 74 17.46 13.30 -14.89
C GLY A 74 17.27 11.93 -14.26
N SER A 75 16.86 11.88 -12.99
CA SER A 75 16.70 10.67 -12.20
C SER A 75 15.28 10.13 -12.34
N PRO A 76 15.09 8.83 -12.51
CA PRO A 76 13.78 8.20 -12.45
C PRO A 76 13.21 8.11 -11.01
N VAL A 77 13.98 8.56 -10.00
CA VAL A 77 13.54 8.54 -8.59
C VAL A 77 12.55 9.67 -8.37
N ALA A 78 11.42 9.35 -7.81
CA ALA A 78 10.41 10.33 -7.44
C ALA A 78 10.95 11.35 -6.42
N ILE A 79 10.66 12.63 -6.63
CA ILE A 79 11.05 13.74 -5.73
C ILE A 79 10.24 13.65 -4.43
N GLU A 80 8.98 13.25 -4.56
CA GLU A 80 8.08 13.02 -3.42
C GLU A 80 7.34 11.69 -3.55
N GLN A 81 6.88 11.21 -2.41
CA GLN A 81 5.91 10.13 -2.33
C GLN A 81 4.68 10.62 -1.57
N VAL A 82 3.52 10.42 -2.16
CA VAL A 82 2.25 10.82 -1.56
C VAL A 82 1.36 9.60 -1.33
N VAL A 83 0.55 9.70 -0.28
CA VAL A 83 -0.54 8.79 0.01
C VAL A 83 -1.83 9.58 -0.12
N ALA A 84 -2.71 9.14 -1.00
CA ALA A 84 -4.02 9.75 -1.21
C ALA A 84 -5.13 8.74 -0.93
N LYS A 85 -6.15 9.18 -0.17
CA LYS A 85 -7.34 8.38 0.07
C LYS A 85 -8.27 8.53 -1.13
N GLY A 86 -8.35 7.49 -1.96
CA GLY A 86 -9.15 7.49 -3.19
C GLY A 86 -10.41 6.62 -3.17
N MET A 87 -10.63 5.83 -2.09
CA MET A 87 -11.78 4.94 -1.96
C MET A 87 -12.40 5.02 -0.56
N VAL A 88 -13.70 4.81 -0.48
CA VAL A 88 -14.41 4.61 0.78
C VAL A 88 -14.43 3.11 1.14
N ASP A 89 -14.64 2.79 2.40
CA ASP A 89 -14.62 1.40 2.89
C ASP A 89 -15.66 0.51 2.18
N GLN A 90 -16.80 1.07 1.81
CA GLN A 90 -17.84 0.36 1.06
C GLN A 90 -17.33 -0.12 -0.30
N ASP A 91 -16.62 0.73 -1.05
CA ASP A 91 -16.05 0.36 -2.36
C ASP A 91 -15.04 -0.77 -2.22
N ILE A 92 -14.21 -0.70 -1.17
CA ILE A 92 -13.22 -1.74 -0.86
C ILE A 92 -13.93 -3.07 -0.59
N ARG A 93 -15.00 -3.07 0.22
CA ARG A 93 -15.80 -4.28 0.52
C ARG A 93 -16.44 -4.86 -0.73
N GLU A 94 -17.03 -4.02 -1.58
CA GLU A 94 -17.65 -4.45 -2.84
C GLU A 94 -16.61 -5.09 -3.78
N LEU A 95 -15.46 -4.45 -3.95
CA LEU A 95 -14.35 -4.98 -4.77
C LEU A 95 -13.78 -6.29 -4.20
N LEU A 96 -13.57 -6.35 -2.89
CA LEU A 96 -13.10 -7.57 -2.23
C LEU A 96 -14.13 -8.71 -2.32
N ASN A 97 -15.43 -8.40 -2.37
CA ASN A 97 -16.49 -9.41 -2.55
C ASN A 97 -16.57 -9.95 -3.98
N TRP A 98 -16.04 -9.25 -4.97
CA TRP A 98 -16.00 -9.77 -6.33
C TRP A 98 -15.18 -11.07 -6.40
N PRO A 99 -15.74 -12.19 -6.96
CA PRO A 99 -15.11 -13.52 -6.84
C PRO A 99 -13.72 -13.61 -7.50
N PHE A 100 -13.47 -12.80 -8.52
CA PHE A 100 -12.20 -12.80 -9.27
C PHE A 100 -11.19 -11.73 -8.81
N ALA A 101 -11.53 -10.90 -7.82
CA ALA A 101 -10.58 -9.98 -7.23
C ALA A 101 -9.63 -10.74 -6.30
N ASN A 102 -8.34 -10.64 -6.53
CA ASN A 102 -7.29 -11.05 -5.62
C ASN A 102 -6.75 -9.83 -4.82
N VAL A 103 -5.95 -10.11 -3.82
CA VAL A 103 -5.34 -9.08 -2.96
C VAL A 103 -3.86 -9.01 -3.25
N CYS A 104 -3.36 -7.80 -3.50
CA CYS A 104 -1.93 -7.51 -3.51
C CYS A 104 -1.66 -6.26 -2.65
N SER A 105 -0.42 -6.12 -2.19
CA SER A 105 -0.04 -4.99 -1.34
C SER A 105 0.30 -3.73 -2.12
N ASP A 106 0.70 -3.85 -3.38
CA ASP A 106 1.32 -2.75 -4.15
C ASP A 106 2.42 -2.02 -3.36
N GLY A 107 3.09 -2.76 -2.47
CA GLY A 107 4.13 -2.27 -1.57
C GLY A 107 5.50 -2.42 -2.18
N GLY A 108 6.31 -1.35 -2.17
CA GLY A 108 7.72 -1.40 -2.52
C GLY A 108 8.58 -1.90 -1.35
N LEU A 109 9.80 -2.36 -1.64
CA LEU A 109 10.78 -2.80 -0.63
C LEU A 109 11.18 -1.69 0.34
N GLU A 110 11.12 -0.44 -0.09
CA GLU A 110 11.40 0.74 0.76
C GLU A 110 10.34 0.97 1.84
N CYS A 111 9.15 0.36 1.70
CA CYS A 111 8.05 0.45 2.66
C CYS A 111 7.73 1.90 3.08
N GLY A 112 7.72 2.85 2.13
CA GLY A 112 7.32 4.24 2.39
C GLY A 112 5.81 4.41 2.63
N HIS A 113 5.01 3.38 2.29
CA HIS A 113 3.57 3.34 2.50
C HIS A 113 3.23 2.16 3.43
N PRO A 114 2.30 2.32 4.42
CA PRO A 114 1.92 1.25 5.35
C PRO A 114 1.41 -0.02 4.66
N ARG A 115 0.86 0.10 3.45
CA ARG A 115 0.40 -1.07 2.68
C ARG A 115 1.50 -2.11 2.41
N GLY A 116 2.76 -1.70 2.34
CA GLY A 116 3.89 -2.61 2.13
C GLY A 116 4.02 -3.68 3.21
N CYS A 117 3.81 -3.30 4.47
CA CYS A 117 3.92 -4.21 5.62
C CYS A 117 2.55 -4.69 6.13
N GLY A 118 1.48 -3.90 5.96
CA GLY A 118 0.21 -4.11 6.65
C GLY A 118 -0.93 -4.70 5.83
N THR A 119 -0.91 -4.65 4.49
CA THR A 119 -2.08 -5.01 3.66
C THR A 119 -2.70 -6.36 4.00
N PHE A 120 -1.90 -7.43 4.03
CA PHE A 120 -2.44 -8.78 4.22
C PHE A 120 -3.02 -8.97 5.63
N SER A 121 -2.35 -8.47 6.64
CA SER A 121 -2.82 -8.51 8.03
C SER A 121 -4.07 -7.66 8.21
N LYS A 122 -4.14 -6.48 7.57
CA LYS A 122 -5.31 -5.62 7.58
C LYS A 122 -6.52 -6.30 6.94
N VAL A 123 -6.33 -6.98 5.81
CA VAL A 123 -7.43 -7.71 5.16
C VAL A 123 -7.92 -8.86 6.05
N LEU A 124 -7.01 -9.54 6.75
CA LEU A 124 -7.37 -10.60 7.70
C LEU A 124 -8.09 -10.06 8.94
N SER A 125 -7.68 -8.92 9.49
CA SER A 125 -8.30 -8.36 10.70
C SER A 125 -9.61 -7.62 10.44
N ASP A 126 -9.66 -6.79 9.38
CA ASP A 126 -10.73 -5.81 9.21
C ASP A 126 -11.87 -6.28 8.29
N TYR A 127 -11.60 -7.28 7.45
CA TYR A 127 -12.55 -7.72 6.42
C TYR A 127 -13.06 -9.17 6.60
N GLN A 128 -12.83 -9.79 7.75
CA GLN A 128 -13.47 -11.06 8.10
C GLN A 128 -14.87 -10.83 8.71
N GLY A 129 -15.73 -11.87 8.68
CA GLY A 129 -17.06 -11.84 9.25
C GLY A 129 -18.16 -11.48 8.25
N GLU A 130 -19.44 -11.42 8.74
CA GLU A 130 -20.63 -11.28 7.88
C GLU A 130 -20.67 -9.96 7.11
N GLU A 131 -20.16 -8.88 7.69
CA GLU A 131 -20.10 -7.57 7.03
C GLU A 131 -18.89 -7.42 6.09
N GLY A 132 -18.00 -8.43 6.03
CA GLY A 132 -16.81 -8.43 5.20
C GLY A 132 -16.85 -9.47 4.09
N LEU A 133 -15.71 -10.14 3.88
CA LEU A 133 -15.56 -11.19 2.85
C LEU A 133 -16.18 -12.55 3.25
N GLY A 134 -16.83 -12.63 4.39
CA GLY A 134 -17.39 -13.87 4.93
C GLY A 134 -16.35 -14.68 5.70
N ASN A 135 -16.14 -15.95 5.31
CA ASN A 135 -15.24 -16.83 6.01
C ASN A 135 -13.76 -16.59 5.69
N ILE A 136 -12.91 -17.00 6.61
CA ILE A 136 -11.44 -16.82 6.54
C ILE A 136 -10.82 -17.56 5.36
N GLU A 137 -11.37 -18.71 4.96
CA GLU A 137 -10.88 -19.51 3.84
C GLU A 137 -10.97 -18.74 2.53
N ARG A 138 -12.06 -18.00 2.33
CA ARG A 138 -12.25 -17.16 1.15
C ARG A 138 -11.23 -16.00 1.11
N ILE A 139 -10.97 -15.39 2.27
CA ILE A 139 -9.98 -14.32 2.39
C ILE A 139 -8.58 -14.86 2.05
N ILE A 140 -8.19 -15.96 2.67
CA ILE A 140 -6.90 -16.60 2.45
C ILE A 140 -6.76 -17.01 0.98
N HIS A 141 -7.79 -17.60 0.38
CA HIS A 141 -7.77 -18.00 -1.03
C HIS A 141 -7.48 -16.81 -1.96
N LYS A 142 -8.06 -15.63 -1.69
CA LYS A 142 -7.81 -14.41 -2.48
C LYS A 142 -6.36 -13.90 -2.40
N MET A 143 -5.67 -14.20 -1.30
CA MET A 143 -4.27 -13.82 -1.06
C MET A 143 -3.26 -14.91 -1.46
N THR A 144 -3.73 -16.11 -1.79
CA THR A 144 -2.87 -17.28 -2.04
C THR A 144 -3.24 -17.99 -3.34
N GLY A 145 -4.16 -18.95 -3.31
CA GLY A 145 -4.50 -19.79 -4.46
C GLY A 145 -5.03 -19.00 -5.66
N LEU A 146 -5.94 -18.05 -5.43
CA LEU A 146 -6.45 -17.19 -6.52
C LEU A 146 -5.35 -16.31 -7.10
N SER A 147 -4.51 -15.71 -6.27
CA SER A 147 -3.39 -14.87 -6.71
C SER A 147 -2.39 -15.68 -7.52
N ALA A 148 -1.98 -16.85 -7.03
CA ALA A 148 -1.06 -17.74 -7.75
C ALA A 148 -1.62 -18.16 -9.12
N HIS A 149 -2.90 -18.54 -9.15
CA HIS A 149 -3.59 -18.90 -10.40
C HIS A 149 -3.65 -17.73 -11.39
N THR A 150 -3.99 -16.52 -10.91
CA THR A 150 -4.13 -15.34 -11.76
C THR A 150 -2.83 -14.95 -12.46
N VAL A 151 -1.70 -15.09 -11.77
CA VAL A 151 -0.37 -14.73 -12.32
C VAL A 151 0.39 -15.92 -12.90
N GLY A 152 -0.21 -17.11 -12.92
CA GLY A 152 0.36 -18.31 -13.54
C GLY A 152 1.50 -18.94 -12.73
N ILE A 153 1.53 -18.79 -11.40
CA ILE A 153 2.51 -19.44 -10.53
C ILE A 153 2.05 -20.86 -10.24
N GLU A 154 2.85 -21.84 -10.64
CA GLU A 154 2.57 -23.26 -10.44
C GLU A 154 3.13 -23.78 -9.11
N ASN A 155 2.45 -24.79 -8.54
CA ASN A 155 2.84 -25.50 -7.31
C ASN A 155 2.99 -24.61 -6.07
N ARG A 156 2.29 -23.44 -6.02
CA ARG A 156 2.22 -22.52 -4.88
C ARG A 156 0.78 -22.06 -4.65
N GLY A 157 0.54 -21.41 -3.52
CA GLY A 157 -0.76 -20.84 -3.17
C GLY A 157 -1.75 -21.83 -2.59
N LEU A 158 -1.44 -23.12 -2.54
CA LEU A 158 -2.24 -24.20 -1.95
C LEU A 158 -1.34 -25.13 -1.14
N ILE A 159 -1.79 -25.55 0.02
CA ILE A 159 -1.14 -26.59 0.83
C ILE A 159 -1.58 -27.96 0.26
N ALA A 160 -0.74 -28.56 -0.57
CA ALA A 160 -0.99 -29.84 -1.21
C ALA A 160 0.31 -30.61 -1.39
N ALA A 161 0.21 -31.94 -1.44
CA ALA A 161 1.36 -32.81 -1.70
C ALA A 161 1.95 -32.48 -3.08
N GLY A 162 3.27 -32.26 -3.16
CA GLY A 162 3.99 -31.89 -4.39
C GLY A 162 4.15 -30.40 -4.56
N ASN A 163 3.46 -29.55 -3.80
CA ASN A 163 3.67 -28.10 -3.82
C ASN A 163 4.84 -27.67 -2.94
N TYR A 164 5.37 -26.49 -3.22
CA TYR A 164 6.35 -25.86 -2.35
C TYR A 164 5.73 -25.55 -0.99
N ALA A 165 6.52 -25.76 0.06
CA ALA A 165 6.09 -25.51 1.43
C ALA A 165 6.26 -24.03 1.79
N ASP A 166 5.37 -23.20 1.25
CA ASP A 166 5.22 -21.79 1.59
C ASP A 166 3.97 -21.65 2.46
N PHE A 167 4.13 -21.41 3.75
CA PHE A 167 3.00 -21.24 4.64
C PHE A 167 3.32 -20.37 5.84
N ILE A 168 2.27 -19.89 6.48
CA ILE A 168 2.30 -18.99 7.62
C ILE A 168 1.49 -19.59 8.74
N LEU A 169 2.01 -19.58 9.97
CA LEU A 169 1.27 -19.86 11.18
C LEU A 169 0.83 -18.54 11.81
N ILE A 170 -0.50 -18.36 11.89
CA ILE A 170 -1.13 -17.13 12.39
C ILE A 170 -2.07 -17.40 13.56
N ASP A 171 -2.18 -16.43 14.44
CA ASP A 171 -3.20 -16.35 15.49
C ASP A 171 -4.28 -15.35 15.05
N LEU A 172 -5.44 -15.85 14.67
CA LEU A 172 -6.53 -15.02 14.12
C LEU A 172 -7.15 -14.09 15.16
N GLU A 173 -6.98 -14.34 16.44
CA GLU A 173 -7.48 -13.47 17.52
C GLU A 173 -6.52 -12.27 17.74
N LYS A 174 -5.26 -12.42 17.34
CA LYS A 174 -4.22 -11.42 17.54
C LYS A 174 -3.75 -10.74 16.26
N ILE A 175 -4.16 -11.25 15.08
CA ILE A 175 -3.74 -10.66 13.81
C ILE A 175 -4.14 -9.19 13.75
N LYS A 176 -3.17 -8.32 13.51
CA LYS A 176 -3.39 -6.89 13.46
C LYS A 176 -2.33 -6.20 12.60
N ASP A 177 -2.77 -5.29 11.74
CA ASP A 177 -1.90 -4.33 11.09
C ASP A 177 -1.46 -3.23 12.08
N ASN A 178 -0.17 -3.05 12.24
CA ASN A 178 0.43 -2.00 13.06
C ASN A 178 1.11 -0.91 12.23
N ALA A 179 1.16 -1.07 10.91
CA ALA A 179 1.76 -0.06 10.03
C ALA A 179 0.88 1.19 9.98
N THR A 180 1.52 2.36 10.09
CA THR A 180 0.85 3.67 10.01
C THR A 180 1.58 4.56 9.03
N PHE A 181 0.96 5.67 8.60
CA PHE A 181 1.61 6.63 7.72
C PHE A 181 2.87 7.27 8.33
N THR A 182 2.91 7.38 9.66
CA THR A 182 4.08 7.91 10.39
C THR A 182 5.10 6.83 10.76
N ASN A 183 4.70 5.56 10.69
CA ASN A 183 5.57 4.41 10.96
C ASN A 183 5.19 3.22 10.05
N PRO A 184 5.47 3.32 8.74
CA PRO A 184 4.98 2.37 7.73
C PRO A 184 5.66 0.99 7.78
N LYS A 185 6.82 0.88 8.44
CA LYS A 185 7.63 -0.35 8.51
C LYS A 185 7.30 -1.23 9.71
N ARG A 186 6.29 -0.87 10.53
CA ARG A 186 5.89 -1.71 11.66
C ARG A 186 5.35 -3.05 11.19
N LEU A 187 5.89 -4.11 11.77
CA LEU A 187 5.40 -5.46 11.50
C LEU A 187 4.05 -5.70 12.18
N SER A 188 3.28 -6.57 11.58
CA SER A 188 1.96 -6.98 12.08
C SER A 188 2.10 -7.91 13.27
N ASP A 189 1.13 -7.84 14.20
CA ASP A 189 1.00 -8.82 15.27
C ASP A 189 0.29 -10.09 14.78
N GLY A 190 0.35 -11.17 15.57
CA GLY A 190 -0.38 -12.41 15.32
C GLY A 190 0.25 -13.33 14.27
N ILE A 191 1.45 -13.04 13.78
CA ILE A 191 2.21 -13.93 12.90
C ILE A 191 3.28 -14.65 13.73
N HIS A 192 3.10 -15.95 13.94
CA HIS A 192 4.04 -16.76 14.73
C HIS A 192 5.23 -17.23 13.90
N SER A 193 4.98 -17.78 12.72
CA SER A 193 6.05 -18.34 11.91
C SER A 193 5.74 -18.25 10.43
N VAL A 194 6.78 -18.13 9.62
CA VAL A 194 6.71 -18.10 8.15
C VAL A 194 7.73 -19.07 7.58
N TRP A 195 7.30 -19.90 6.62
CA TRP A 195 8.15 -20.79 5.84
C TRP A 195 8.11 -20.41 4.37
N ILE A 196 9.26 -20.42 3.73
CA ILE A 196 9.43 -20.22 2.30
C ILE A 196 10.25 -21.39 1.74
N ASN A 197 9.73 -22.08 0.75
CA ASN A 197 10.36 -23.26 0.16
C ASN A 197 10.75 -24.34 1.21
N GLY A 198 9.94 -24.48 2.28
CA GLY A 198 10.16 -25.45 3.36
C GLY A 198 11.12 -25.01 4.46
N GLU A 199 11.72 -23.84 4.35
CA GLU A 199 12.66 -23.31 5.33
C GLU A 199 12.04 -22.17 6.13
N ARG A 200 12.20 -22.18 7.46
CA ARG A 200 11.61 -21.17 8.35
C ARG A 200 12.41 -19.87 8.27
N VAL A 201 11.74 -18.78 7.91
CA VAL A 201 12.33 -17.44 7.76
C VAL A 201 11.93 -16.48 8.87
N LEU A 202 10.84 -16.79 9.61
CA LEU A 202 10.39 -16.04 10.77
C LEU A 202 9.86 -17.01 11.84
N GLU A 203 10.22 -16.78 13.11
CA GLU A 203 9.79 -17.53 14.28
C GLU A 203 9.53 -16.57 15.44
N ASP A 204 8.30 -16.58 15.97
CA ASP A 204 7.86 -15.76 17.10
C ASP A 204 8.21 -14.25 16.97
N GLY A 205 8.07 -13.72 15.75
CA GLY A 205 8.35 -12.31 15.44
C GLY A 205 9.80 -11.97 15.11
N GLU A 206 10.71 -12.95 15.22
CA GLU A 206 12.14 -12.76 14.93
C GLU A 206 12.50 -13.37 13.58
N PHE A 207 13.22 -12.61 12.74
CA PHE A 207 13.72 -13.12 11.47
C PHE A 207 14.89 -14.08 11.69
N THR A 208 14.84 -15.23 11.01
CA THR A 208 15.97 -16.15 10.93
C THR A 208 17.03 -15.65 9.95
N ASN A 209 18.17 -16.33 9.88
CA ASN A 209 19.21 -16.07 8.88
C ASN A 209 18.93 -16.74 7.52
N ALA A 210 17.86 -17.53 7.42
CA ALA A 210 17.49 -18.23 6.21
C ALA A 210 17.09 -17.27 5.07
N ARG A 211 17.47 -17.59 3.84
CA ARG A 211 17.14 -16.83 2.63
C ARG A 211 16.78 -17.77 1.49
N PRO A 212 15.73 -18.61 1.67
CA PRO A 212 15.37 -19.66 0.71
C PRO A 212 14.55 -19.15 -0.50
N GLY A 213 14.23 -17.86 -0.54
CA GLY A 213 13.50 -17.25 -1.65
C GLY A 213 14.20 -17.47 -2.99
N LYS A 214 13.40 -17.71 -4.05
CA LYS A 214 13.87 -17.87 -5.44
C LYS A 214 13.06 -16.94 -6.33
N LEU A 215 13.71 -16.46 -7.39
CA LEU A 215 12.99 -15.77 -8.45
C LEU A 215 12.15 -16.82 -9.22
N LEU A 216 10.91 -16.47 -9.54
CA LEU A 216 9.93 -17.30 -10.24
C LEU A 216 9.91 -16.97 -11.73
#